data_5961171412f3fefa6b78485545e36d4b
#
_entry.id   5961171412f3fefa6b78485545e36d4b
#
_cell.length_a   1.000
_cell.length_b   1.000
_cell.length_c   1.000
_cell.angle_alpha   90.00
_cell.angle_beta   90.00
_cell.angle_gamma   90.00
#
_symmetry.space_group_name_H-M   'P 1'
#
loop_
_entity.id
_entity.type
_entity.pdbx_description
1 polymer ?
#
loop_
_entity_poly.entity_id
_entity_poly.type
_entity_poly.pdbx_seq_one_letter_code
_entity_poly.pdbx_strand_id
1 'polypeptide(L)'
;MWDNPRLLNSAANLLIGLAALLFAYAGLQMLLRSPLFPLKEIVVRGDLKNADATEIESAVDRAGGNFFAADLAALRTRLEQVTWVRRVDLRRVWPDRMELRLEEHVAFARWGGGGLVNTFGEPFSAPIGDAAAARLPLFTGPAGSEGELTRRYRRFAELLAPLGEHLERVVLTPRYAWQLRLAGGQDNGLNIELGRDGAEPVEQRLERFVAAYPESLGRLPPRAAAAGADTPRHVDLRYPNGFALRVAGWKG
;
A
#
# COMPACT_ATOMS: atom_id res chain seq x y z
N MET A 1 45.70 41.46 -31.34
CA MET A 1 44.80 41.36 -30.16
C MET A 1 45.49 41.87 -28.88
N TRP A 2 46.80 41.84 -28.78
CA TRP A 2 47.54 42.23 -27.55
C TRP A 2 47.74 43.74 -27.38
N ASP A 3 47.44 44.55 -28.37
CA ASP A 3 47.70 46.04 -28.40
C ASP A 3 46.47 46.87 -27.96
N ASN A 4 45.39 46.24 -27.43
CA ASN A 4 44.26 47.03 -26.98
C ASN A 4 44.13 46.93 -25.44
N PRO A 5 44.65 47.88 -24.69
CA PRO A 5 44.67 47.85 -23.23
C PRO A 5 43.28 47.85 -22.60
N ARG A 6 42.27 48.39 -23.30
CA ARG A 6 40.89 48.41 -22.81
C ARG A 6 40.28 47.03 -22.81
N LEU A 7 40.53 46.25 -23.87
CA LEU A 7 40.05 44.84 -23.93
C LEU A 7 40.75 43.97 -22.90
N LEU A 8 42.07 44.15 -22.71
CA LEU A 8 42.82 43.41 -21.69
C LEU A 8 42.32 43.72 -20.27
N ASN A 9 42.10 45.00 -19.96
CA ASN A 9 41.57 45.40 -18.66
C ASN A 9 40.14 44.91 -18.43
N SER A 10 39.29 44.93 -19.46
CA SER A 10 37.93 44.36 -19.35
C SER A 10 37.96 42.87 -19.11
N ALA A 11 38.80 42.13 -19.81
CA ALA A 11 38.99 40.69 -19.61
C ALA A 11 39.56 40.38 -18.20
N ALA A 12 40.56 41.16 -17.77
CA ALA A 12 41.11 41.03 -16.42
C ALA A 12 40.07 41.31 -15.33
N ASN A 13 39.26 42.36 -15.46
CA ASN A 13 38.21 42.70 -14.53
C ASN A 13 37.11 41.61 -14.49
N LEU A 14 36.78 41.05 -15.64
CA LEU A 14 35.82 39.93 -15.72
C LEU A 14 36.35 38.66 -15.00
N LEU A 15 37.63 38.32 -15.19
CA LEU A 15 38.29 37.19 -14.52
C LEU A 15 38.37 37.43 -12.99
N ILE A 16 38.71 38.65 -12.57
CA ILE A 16 38.75 39.01 -11.15
C ILE A 16 37.35 38.94 -10.55
N GLY A 17 36.34 39.45 -11.24
CA GLY A 17 34.93 39.32 -10.82
C GLY A 17 34.46 37.87 -10.68
N LEU A 18 34.81 37.02 -11.66
CA LEU A 18 34.50 35.58 -11.61
C LEU A 18 35.23 34.89 -10.45
N ALA A 19 36.51 35.20 -10.26
CA ALA A 19 37.29 34.67 -9.15
C ALA A 19 36.68 35.07 -7.79
N ALA A 20 36.32 36.35 -7.64
CA ALA A 20 35.67 36.85 -6.42
C ALA A 20 34.34 36.14 -6.14
N LEU A 21 33.52 35.91 -7.17
CA LEU A 21 32.29 35.16 -7.04
C LEU A 21 32.53 33.70 -6.63
N LEU A 22 33.52 33.03 -7.21
CA LEU A 22 33.91 31.67 -6.84
C LEU A 22 34.43 31.59 -5.39
N PHE A 23 35.24 32.54 -4.94
CA PHE A 23 35.69 32.62 -3.57
C PHE A 23 34.53 32.88 -2.59
N ALA A 24 33.62 33.79 -2.93
CA ALA A 24 32.42 34.05 -2.12
C ALA A 24 31.53 32.81 -2.01
N TYR A 25 31.33 32.11 -3.13
CA TYR A 25 30.59 30.82 -3.16
C TYR A 25 31.29 29.77 -2.31
N ALA A 26 32.59 29.57 -2.44
CA ALA A 26 33.38 28.63 -1.66
C ALA A 26 33.32 28.94 -0.16
N GLY A 27 33.45 30.21 0.20
CA GLY A 27 33.34 30.69 1.58
C GLY A 27 31.95 30.44 2.16
N LEU A 28 30.88 30.70 1.40
CA LEU A 28 29.52 30.41 1.79
C LEU A 28 29.31 28.88 1.99
N GLN A 29 29.81 28.07 1.08
CA GLN A 29 29.72 26.59 1.21
C GLN A 29 30.51 26.10 2.44
N MET A 30 31.66 26.65 2.71
CA MET A 30 32.45 26.32 3.90
C MET A 30 31.72 26.73 5.18
N LEU A 31 31.07 27.87 5.21
CA LEU A 31 30.28 28.37 6.34
C LEU A 31 29.05 27.47 6.56
N LEU A 32 28.29 27.14 5.49
CA LEU A 32 27.11 26.32 5.57
C LEU A 32 27.42 24.86 6.01
N ARG A 33 28.61 24.35 5.73
CA ARG A 33 29.10 23.04 6.15
C ARG A 33 29.86 23.03 7.46
N SER A 34 30.06 24.22 8.07
CA SER A 34 30.83 24.34 9.31
C SER A 34 30.07 23.73 10.49
N PRO A 35 30.77 23.31 11.55
CA PRO A 35 30.16 22.80 12.78
C PRO A 35 29.43 23.89 13.59
N LEU A 36 29.33 25.10 13.07
CA LEU A 36 28.60 26.21 13.71
C LEU A 36 27.08 26.01 13.70
N PHE A 37 26.58 25.18 12.82
CA PHE A 37 25.13 24.86 12.74
C PHE A 37 24.88 23.37 12.97
N PRO A 38 25.15 22.85 14.17
CA PRO A 38 24.88 21.45 14.45
C PRO A 38 23.37 21.18 14.47
N LEU A 39 22.96 20.02 13.96
CA LEU A 39 21.62 19.51 14.19
C LEU A 39 21.58 18.91 15.59
N LYS A 40 20.84 19.54 16.53
CA LYS A 40 20.83 19.14 17.95
C LYS A 40 19.67 18.27 18.31
N GLU A 41 18.53 18.44 17.67
CA GLU A 41 17.31 17.76 18.04
C GLU A 41 16.57 17.23 16.82
N ILE A 42 16.23 15.95 16.88
CA ILE A 42 15.39 15.29 15.88
C ILE A 42 14.13 14.82 16.59
N VAL A 43 13.01 15.46 16.26
CA VAL A 43 11.71 15.14 16.84
C VAL A 43 10.99 14.19 15.91
N VAL A 44 10.81 12.95 16.35
CA VAL A 44 10.04 11.93 15.62
C VAL A 44 8.58 12.01 16.08
N ARG A 45 7.67 12.17 15.14
CA ARG A 45 6.22 12.17 15.37
C ARG A 45 5.56 11.11 14.52
N GLY A 46 4.67 10.34 15.10
CA GLY A 46 3.90 9.29 14.44
C GLY A 46 3.33 8.32 15.47
N ASP A 47 2.23 7.68 15.14
CA ASP A 47 1.67 6.58 15.94
C ASP A 47 2.26 5.26 15.41
N LEU A 48 3.47 4.96 15.90
CA LEU A 48 4.23 3.78 15.48
C LEU A 48 3.85 2.59 16.38
N LYS A 49 3.33 1.54 15.76
CA LYS A 49 2.89 0.31 16.45
C LYS A 49 3.71 -0.91 16.08
N ASN A 50 4.16 -0.96 14.84
CA ASN A 50 4.82 -2.12 14.24
C ASN A 50 6.24 -1.81 13.78
N ALA A 51 6.56 -0.55 13.48
CA ALA A 51 7.89 -0.14 13.04
C ALA A 51 8.89 -0.22 14.20
N ASP A 52 10.07 -0.76 13.94
CA ASP A 52 11.13 -0.86 14.95
C ASP A 52 11.78 0.52 15.20
N ALA A 53 11.64 1.00 16.43
CA ALA A 53 12.24 2.27 16.85
C ALA A 53 13.77 2.25 16.67
N THR A 54 14.43 1.10 16.89
CA THR A 54 15.88 0.96 16.75
C THR A 54 16.33 1.12 15.30
N GLU A 55 15.57 0.60 14.34
CA GLU A 55 15.85 0.78 12.92
C GLU A 55 15.70 2.25 12.51
N ILE A 56 14.65 2.92 13.02
CA ILE A 56 14.40 4.35 12.78
C ILE A 56 15.54 5.20 13.36
N GLU A 57 15.92 4.96 14.62
CA GLU A 57 17.03 5.65 15.27
C GLU A 57 18.32 5.46 14.48
N SER A 58 18.63 4.23 14.09
CA SER A 58 19.83 3.92 13.29
C SER A 58 19.85 4.61 11.93
N ALA A 59 18.69 4.80 11.31
CA ALA A 59 18.58 5.51 10.04
C ALA A 59 18.79 7.02 10.23
N VAL A 60 18.29 7.55 11.34
CA VAL A 60 18.42 8.97 11.73
C VAL A 60 19.84 9.33 12.12
N ASP A 61 20.51 8.50 12.94
CA ASP A 61 21.88 8.74 13.40
C ASP A 61 22.88 8.84 12.24
N ARG A 62 22.67 8.04 11.20
CA ARG A 62 23.49 8.11 9.96
C ARG A 62 23.26 9.40 9.14
N ALA A 63 22.23 10.14 9.43
CA ALA A 63 21.95 11.44 8.79
C ALA A 63 22.57 12.63 9.55
N GLY A 64 23.20 12.36 10.69
CA GLY A 64 23.79 13.35 11.58
C GLY A 64 24.76 14.31 10.89
N GLY A 65 24.91 15.50 11.44
CA GLY A 65 25.83 16.50 10.95
C GLY A 65 25.31 17.92 11.08
N ASN A 66 25.39 18.65 10.00
CA ASN A 66 25.05 20.07 9.94
C ASN A 66 23.60 20.28 9.50
N PHE A 67 22.90 21.20 10.13
CA PHE A 67 21.52 21.57 9.83
C PHE A 67 21.25 21.89 8.34
N PHE A 68 22.20 22.55 7.65
CA PHE A 68 22.06 22.92 6.23
C PHE A 68 22.56 21.80 5.29
N ALA A 69 23.59 21.06 5.70
CA ALA A 69 24.22 20.04 4.88
C ALA A 69 23.52 18.66 4.94
N ALA A 70 22.62 18.43 5.92
CA ALA A 70 21.88 17.18 6.03
C ALA A 70 21.06 16.91 4.77
N ASP A 71 21.27 15.76 4.13
CA ASP A 71 20.51 15.34 2.95
C ASP A 71 19.18 14.72 3.37
N LEU A 72 18.13 15.54 3.32
CA LEU A 72 16.77 15.11 3.68
C LEU A 72 16.19 14.09 2.69
N ALA A 73 16.60 14.13 1.42
CA ALA A 73 16.11 13.18 0.42
C ALA A 73 16.69 11.79 0.69
N ALA A 74 17.99 11.71 0.94
CA ALA A 74 18.64 10.46 1.32
C ALA A 74 18.09 9.90 2.65
N LEU A 75 17.84 10.76 3.64
CA LEU A 75 17.24 10.35 4.91
C LEU A 75 15.82 9.82 4.72
N ARG A 76 14.98 10.51 3.93
CA ARG A 76 13.64 10.04 3.60
C ARG A 76 13.69 8.65 2.97
N THR A 77 14.49 8.47 1.94
CA THR A 77 14.62 7.18 1.24
C THR A 77 15.04 6.06 2.18
N ARG A 78 15.94 6.32 3.12
CA ARG A 78 16.37 5.31 4.11
C ARG A 78 15.26 4.97 5.10
N LEU A 79 14.53 5.97 5.58
CA LEU A 79 13.43 5.76 6.51
C LEU A 79 12.24 5.06 5.85
N GLU A 80 11.97 5.33 4.57
CA GLU A 80 10.94 4.63 3.80
C GLU A 80 11.32 3.17 3.45
N GLN A 81 12.57 2.78 3.66
CA GLN A 81 13.02 1.38 3.58
C GLN A 81 12.83 0.62 4.90
N VAL A 82 12.58 1.31 6.01
CA VAL A 82 12.29 0.66 7.28
C VAL A 82 10.96 -0.06 7.18
N THR A 83 10.96 -1.30 7.64
CA THR A 83 9.76 -2.15 7.64
C THR A 83 8.60 -1.44 8.34
N TRP A 84 7.42 -1.54 7.78
CA TRP A 84 6.19 -0.87 8.21
C TRP A 84 6.10 0.64 7.94
N VAL A 85 7.18 1.34 7.62
CA VAL A 85 7.12 2.76 7.29
C VAL A 85 6.58 2.97 5.88
N ARG A 86 5.43 3.63 5.77
CA ARG A 86 4.79 3.95 4.49
C ARG A 86 5.31 5.24 3.89
N ARG A 87 5.38 6.27 4.72
CA ARG A 87 5.70 7.62 4.27
C ARG A 87 6.43 8.40 5.33
N VAL A 88 7.37 9.22 4.89
CA VAL A 88 8.15 10.08 5.76
C VAL A 88 8.07 11.52 5.27
N ASP A 89 7.56 12.39 6.11
CA ASP A 89 7.61 13.83 5.89
C ASP A 89 8.68 14.44 6.80
N LEU A 90 9.66 15.11 6.18
CA LEU A 90 10.80 15.73 6.84
C LEU A 90 10.74 17.23 6.69
N ARG A 91 10.91 17.95 7.78
CA ARG A 91 11.06 19.40 7.73
C ARG A 91 12.14 19.89 8.68
N ARG A 92 12.88 20.90 8.22
CA ARG A 92 13.80 21.65 9.08
C ARG A 92 13.02 22.67 9.88
N VAL A 93 13.33 22.77 11.18
CA VAL A 93 12.80 23.78 12.08
C VAL A 93 13.97 24.56 12.63
N TRP A 94 14.08 25.80 12.18
CA TRP A 94 15.17 26.67 12.61
C TRP A 94 15.12 26.89 14.13
N PRO A 95 16.27 26.97 14.86
CA PRO A 95 17.63 27.08 14.31
C PRO A 95 18.37 25.73 14.14
N ASP A 96 18.02 24.66 14.83
CA ASP A 96 18.85 23.48 15.02
C ASP A 96 18.06 22.17 15.12
N ARG A 97 16.77 22.16 14.69
CA ARG A 97 15.87 21.03 14.82
C ARG A 97 15.44 20.45 13.48
N MET A 98 15.13 19.16 13.49
CA MET A 98 14.47 18.48 12.40
C MET A 98 13.20 17.77 12.94
N GLU A 99 12.08 17.97 12.28
CA GLU A 99 10.88 17.19 12.55
C GLU A 99 10.69 16.11 11.49
N LEU A 100 10.49 14.87 11.98
CA LEU A 100 10.14 13.70 11.20
C LEU A 100 8.70 13.34 11.52
N ARG A 101 7.85 13.29 10.51
CA ARG A 101 6.52 12.70 10.62
C ARG A 101 6.51 11.38 9.87
N LEU A 102 6.32 10.30 10.61
CA LEU A 102 6.26 8.94 10.08
C LEU A 102 4.81 8.47 10.00
N GLU A 103 4.46 7.85 8.90
CA GLU A 103 3.18 7.18 8.70
C GLU A 103 3.45 5.69 8.45
N GLU A 104 2.80 4.82 9.23
CA GLU A 104 2.91 3.37 9.05
C GLU A 104 1.91 2.83 8.02
N HIS A 105 2.30 1.72 7.40
CA HIS A 105 1.35 0.89 6.68
C HIS A 105 0.32 0.28 7.63
N VAL A 106 -0.95 0.34 7.26
CA VAL A 106 -2.00 -0.42 7.92
C VAL A 106 -2.35 -1.60 7.03
N ALA A 107 -2.03 -2.81 7.47
CA ALA A 107 -2.32 -4.02 6.72
C ALA A 107 -3.83 -4.18 6.51
N PHE A 108 -4.25 -4.31 5.27
CA PHE A 108 -5.65 -4.45 4.87
C PHE A 108 -5.95 -5.85 4.32
N ALA A 109 -5.03 -6.40 3.53
CA ALA A 109 -5.16 -7.73 2.96
C ALA A 109 -3.79 -8.41 2.83
N ARG A 110 -3.80 -9.74 2.74
CA ARG A 110 -2.64 -10.53 2.31
C ARG A 110 -2.61 -10.58 0.78
N TRP A 111 -1.43 -10.57 0.20
CA TRP A 111 -1.25 -10.74 -1.23
C TRP A 111 -0.86 -12.17 -1.59
N GLY A 112 -1.55 -12.78 -2.57
CA GLY A 112 -1.32 -14.17 -2.95
C GLY A 112 0.06 -14.47 -3.56
N GLY A 113 0.76 -13.44 -4.04
CA GLY A 113 2.16 -13.53 -4.48
C GLY A 113 3.18 -13.34 -3.35
N GLY A 114 2.73 -13.19 -2.10
CA GLY A 114 3.54 -12.88 -0.93
C GLY A 114 3.48 -11.41 -0.53
N GLY A 115 3.56 -11.14 0.76
CA GLY A 115 3.46 -9.79 1.33
C GLY A 115 2.03 -9.37 1.66
N LEU A 116 1.86 -8.07 1.82
CA LEU A 116 0.65 -7.43 2.29
C LEU A 116 0.21 -6.31 1.35
N VAL A 117 -1.05 -5.92 1.45
CA VAL A 117 -1.61 -4.73 0.81
C VAL A 117 -2.15 -3.84 1.91
N ASN A 118 -1.83 -2.54 1.87
CA ASN A 118 -2.30 -1.58 2.86
C ASN A 118 -3.71 -1.06 2.54
N THR A 119 -4.25 -0.23 3.43
CA THR A 119 -5.57 0.41 3.25
C THR A 119 -5.67 1.34 2.03
N PHE A 120 -4.55 1.75 1.44
CA PHE A 120 -4.49 2.57 0.23
C PHE A 120 -4.39 1.72 -1.05
N GLY A 121 -4.23 0.39 -0.90
CA GLY A 121 -4.03 -0.52 -2.03
C GLY A 121 -2.59 -0.58 -2.51
N GLU A 122 -1.63 -0.18 -1.68
CA GLU A 122 -0.21 -0.24 -1.98
C GLU A 122 0.36 -1.55 -1.45
N PRO A 123 1.12 -2.31 -2.26
CA PRO A 123 1.79 -3.52 -1.81
C PRO A 123 2.99 -3.16 -0.94
N PHE A 124 3.21 -3.94 0.12
CA PHE A 124 4.38 -3.83 0.99
C PHE A 124 4.76 -5.18 1.60
N SER A 125 5.97 -5.29 2.08
CA SER A 125 6.47 -6.50 2.73
C SER A 125 6.82 -6.21 4.18
N ALA A 126 6.15 -6.91 5.09
CA ALA A 126 6.41 -6.80 6.51
C ALA A 126 6.08 -8.12 7.22
N PRO A 127 6.79 -8.47 8.29
CA PRO A 127 6.42 -9.61 9.11
C PRO A 127 5.08 -9.35 9.80
N ILE A 128 4.20 -10.34 9.76
CA ILE A 128 2.92 -10.31 10.46
C ILE A 128 2.72 -11.65 11.15
N GLY A 129 2.27 -11.64 12.40
CA GLY A 129 1.99 -12.87 13.14
C GLY A 129 0.81 -13.63 12.55
N ASP A 130 0.86 -14.97 12.62
CA ASP A 130 -0.15 -15.86 12.01
C ASP A 130 -1.59 -15.51 12.40
N ALA A 131 -1.81 -15.22 13.67
CA ALA A 131 -3.14 -14.86 14.18
C ALA A 131 -3.69 -13.55 13.58
N ALA A 132 -2.82 -12.57 13.31
CA ALA A 132 -3.19 -11.32 12.65
C ALA A 132 -3.38 -11.54 11.15
N ALA A 133 -2.50 -12.31 10.53
CA ALA A 133 -2.59 -12.67 9.11
C ALA A 133 -3.90 -13.44 8.80
N ALA A 134 -4.33 -14.34 9.68
CA ALA A 134 -5.55 -15.12 9.52
C ALA A 134 -6.83 -14.24 9.49
N ARG A 135 -6.79 -13.04 10.08
CA ARG A 135 -7.92 -12.10 10.10
C ARG A 135 -8.02 -11.25 8.83
N LEU A 136 -6.96 -11.23 8.02
CA LEU A 136 -6.92 -10.42 6.81
C LEU A 136 -7.44 -11.23 5.62
N PRO A 137 -8.25 -10.63 4.74
CA PRO A 137 -8.65 -11.25 3.50
C PRO A 137 -7.44 -11.53 2.61
N LEU A 138 -7.57 -12.51 1.72
CA LEU A 138 -6.56 -12.83 0.74
C LEU A 138 -6.92 -12.25 -0.63
N PHE A 139 -6.05 -11.42 -1.17
CA PHE A 139 -6.15 -10.89 -2.53
C PHE A 139 -5.22 -11.66 -3.45
N THR A 140 -5.73 -12.01 -4.62
CA THR A 140 -4.95 -12.65 -5.67
C THR A 140 -5.27 -12.00 -7.01
N GLY A 141 -4.25 -11.56 -7.74
CA GLY A 141 -4.43 -10.91 -9.03
C GLY A 141 -3.12 -10.72 -9.77
N PRO A 142 -3.16 -10.18 -10.99
CA PRO A 142 -1.98 -9.72 -11.70
C PRO A 142 -1.25 -8.62 -10.90
N ALA A 143 0.06 -8.56 -11.03
CA ALA A 143 0.85 -7.50 -10.41
C ALA A 143 0.35 -6.11 -10.86
N GLY A 144 0.24 -5.16 -9.93
CA GLY A 144 -0.30 -3.83 -10.18
C GLY A 144 -1.83 -3.72 -10.02
N SER A 145 -2.53 -4.82 -9.73
CA SER A 145 -3.98 -4.82 -9.49
C SER A 145 -4.37 -4.62 -8.02
N GLU A 146 -3.41 -4.43 -7.12
CA GLU A 146 -3.62 -4.34 -5.68
C GLU A 146 -4.60 -3.23 -5.30
N GLY A 147 -4.43 -2.05 -5.89
CA GLY A 147 -5.33 -0.91 -5.69
C GLY A 147 -6.74 -1.17 -6.19
N GLU A 148 -6.90 -1.87 -7.32
CA GLU A 148 -8.21 -2.26 -7.86
C GLU A 148 -8.90 -3.28 -6.95
N LEU A 149 -8.18 -4.33 -6.53
CA LEU A 149 -8.72 -5.32 -5.60
C LEU A 149 -9.15 -4.66 -4.28
N THR A 150 -8.38 -3.68 -3.77
CA THR A 150 -8.72 -2.96 -2.54
C THR A 150 -10.03 -2.17 -2.68
N ARG A 151 -10.23 -1.45 -3.79
CA ARG A 151 -11.47 -0.71 -4.07
C ARG A 151 -12.66 -1.65 -4.22
N ARG A 152 -12.51 -2.70 -5.04
CA ARG A 152 -13.57 -3.68 -5.31
C ARG A 152 -13.93 -4.50 -4.07
N TYR A 153 -12.94 -4.89 -3.27
CA TYR A 153 -13.20 -5.60 -2.01
C TYR A 153 -14.15 -4.82 -1.11
N ARG A 154 -13.92 -3.52 -0.92
CA ARG A 154 -14.78 -2.69 -0.09
C ARG A 154 -16.22 -2.71 -0.62
N ARG A 155 -16.38 -2.53 -1.93
CA ARG A 155 -17.70 -2.55 -2.55
C ARG A 155 -18.37 -3.92 -2.44
N PHE A 156 -17.65 -5.00 -2.71
CA PHE A 156 -18.17 -6.35 -2.56
C PHE A 156 -18.54 -6.68 -1.11
N ALA A 157 -17.73 -6.27 -0.15
CA ALA A 157 -18.01 -6.46 1.26
C ALA A 157 -19.28 -5.71 1.71
N GLU A 158 -19.50 -4.48 1.23
CA GLU A 158 -20.73 -3.72 1.46
C GLU A 158 -21.95 -4.45 0.89
N LEU A 159 -21.89 -4.92 -0.34
CA LEU A 159 -22.97 -5.62 -1.01
C LEU A 159 -23.30 -6.96 -0.33
N LEU A 160 -22.29 -7.65 0.16
CA LEU A 160 -22.45 -8.96 0.83
C LEU A 160 -22.83 -8.86 2.31
N ALA A 161 -22.74 -7.67 2.91
CA ALA A 161 -23.07 -7.47 4.33
C ALA A 161 -24.46 -8.02 4.75
N PRO A 162 -25.54 -7.96 3.94
CA PRO A 162 -26.83 -8.53 4.30
C PRO A 162 -26.81 -10.06 4.49
N LEU A 163 -25.82 -10.76 3.92
CA LEU A 163 -25.71 -12.22 4.08
C LEU A 163 -25.10 -12.61 5.43
N GLY A 164 -24.53 -11.69 6.18
CA GLY A 164 -23.87 -11.95 7.46
C GLY A 164 -22.56 -12.73 7.35
N GLU A 165 -22.07 -12.98 6.12
CA GLU A 165 -20.87 -13.75 5.85
C GLU A 165 -19.67 -12.83 5.60
N HIS A 166 -18.48 -13.30 6.00
CA HIS A 166 -17.24 -12.53 5.81
C HIS A 166 -16.58 -12.87 4.47
N LEU A 167 -16.20 -11.83 3.72
CA LEU A 167 -15.47 -11.97 2.46
C LEU A 167 -13.98 -12.30 2.75
N GLU A 168 -13.65 -13.58 2.62
CA GLU A 168 -12.33 -14.14 2.95
C GLU A 168 -11.29 -13.95 1.84
N ARG A 169 -11.75 -14.07 0.57
CA ARG A 169 -10.83 -14.02 -0.57
C ARG A 169 -11.46 -13.32 -1.76
N VAL A 170 -10.65 -12.53 -2.44
CA VAL A 170 -10.97 -11.93 -3.74
C VAL A 170 -9.88 -12.29 -4.75
N VAL A 171 -10.30 -12.81 -5.88
CA VAL A 171 -9.40 -13.19 -6.97
C VAL A 171 -9.77 -12.41 -8.22
N LEU A 172 -8.81 -11.72 -8.79
CA LEU A 172 -8.86 -11.20 -10.16
C LEU A 172 -7.98 -12.11 -11.03
N THR A 173 -8.60 -12.89 -11.88
CA THR A 173 -7.85 -13.80 -12.76
C THR A 173 -7.03 -13.04 -13.80
N PRO A 174 -6.00 -13.65 -14.43
CA PRO A 174 -5.26 -13.02 -15.53
C PRO A 174 -6.15 -12.65 -16.75
N ARG A 175 -7.37 -13.20 -16.81
CA ARG A 175 -8.38 -12.87 -17.83
C ARG A 175 -9.37 -11.81 -17.34
N TYR A 176 -9.07 -11.13 -16.24
CA TYR A 176 -9.90 -10.10 -15.62
C TYR A 176 -11.30 -10.59 -15.21
N ALA A 177 -11.41 -11.85 -14.79
CA ALA A 177 -12.63 -12.39 -14.20
C ALA A 177 -12.50 -12.36 -12.67
N TRP A 178 -13.59 -11.96 -11.99
CA TRP A 178 -13.69 -11.85 -10.56
C TRP A 178 -14.24 -13.13 -9.93
N GLN A 179 -13.60 -13.55 -8.86
CA GLN A 179 -14.07 -14.68 -8.03
C GLN A 179 -13.97 -14.27 -6.56
N LEU A 180 -14.99 -14.62 -5.80
CA LEU A 180 -15.08 -14.31 -4.38
C LEU A 180 -15.20 -15.61 -3.59
N ARG A 181 -14.68 -15.58 -2.36
CA ARG A 181 -14.92 -16.63 -1.37
C ARG A 181 -15.41 -15.99 -0.09
N LEU A 182 -16.58 -16.42 0.36
CA LEU A 182 -17.09 -16.10 1.69
C LEU A 182 -16.66 -17.18 2.66
N ALA A 183 -16.30 -16.75 3.88
CA ALA A 183 -16.07 -17.65 4.99
C ALA A 183 -17.43 -18.27 5.35
N GLY A 184 -17.51 -19.56 5.42
CA GLY A 184 -18.73 -20.22 5.80
C GLY A 184 -18.70 -20.66 7.25
N GLY A 185 -19.78 -20.38 8.01
CA GLY A 185 -19.95 -20.92 9.34
C GLY A 185 -20.17 -22.42 9.32
N GLN A 186 -21.34 -22.87 8.87
CA GLN A 186 -21.74 -24.29 8.88
C GLN A 186 -21.49 -25.03 7.56
N ASP A 187 -21.26 -24.32 6.45
CA ASP A 187 -21.24 -24.89 5.10
C ASP A 187 -19.88 -24.85 4.39
N ASN A 188 -18.79 -24.68 5.15
CA ASN A 188 -17.41 -24.61 4.62
C ASN A 188 -17.17 -23.52 3.56
N GLY A 189 -18.03 -22.49 3.55
CA GLY A 189 -17.93 -21.29 2.72
C GLY A 189 -18.64 -21.37 1.37
N LEU A 190 -18.70 -20.22 0.72
CA LEU A 190 -19.34 -20.02 -0.56
C LEU A 190 -18.35 -19.43 -1.57
N ASN A 191 -18.10 -20.14 -2.66
CA ASN A 191 -17.37 -19.62 -3.80
C ASN A 191 -18.34 -18.99 -4.79
N ILE A 192 -18.11 -17.74 -5.17
CA ILE A 192 -18.94 -16.97 -6.10
C ILE A 192 -18.09 -16.64 -7.32
N GLU A 193 -18.51 -17.06 -8.50
CA GLU A 193 -17.91 -16.68 -9.76
C GLU A 193 -18.72 -15.54 -10.40
N LEU A 194 -18.14 -14.33 -10.38
CA LEU A 194 -18.77 -13.14 -10.96
C LEU A 194 -18.52 -13.01 -12.48
N GLY A 195 -17.37 -13.56 -12.95
CA GLY A 195 -16.91 -13.38 -14.31
C GLY A 195 -16.26 -12.02 -14.53
N ARG A 196 -16.21 -11.58 -15.79
CA ARG A 196 -15.61 -10.30 -16.18
C ARG A 196 -16.63 -9.17 -16.15
N ASP A 197 -16.14 -7.93 -15.93
CA ASP A 197 -16.93 -6.75 -16.26
C ASP A 197 -17.24 -6.74 -17.76
N GLY A 198 -18.47 -6.40 -18.09
CA GLY A 198 -18.97 -6.37 -19.46
C GLY A 198 -20.12 -5.39 -19.59
N ALA A 199 -21.12 -5.73 -20.41
CA ALA A 199 -22.32 -4.91 -20.55
C ALA A 199 -23.05 -4.75 -19.22
N GLU A 200 -22.97 -5.76 -18.36
CA GLU A 200 -23.48 -5.72 -17.00
C GLU A 200 -22.28 -5.71 -16.01
N PRO A 201 -22.17 -4.70 -15.14
CA PRO A 201 -21.17 -4.65 -14.08
C PRO A 201 -21.27 -5.86 -13.13
N VAL A 202 -20.13 -6.34 -12.62
CA VAL A 202 -20.12 -7.48 -11.68
C VAL A 202 -20.85 -7.16 -10.36
N GLU A 203 -20.91 -5.90 -9.95
CA GLU A 203 -21.66 -5.46 -8.77
C GLU A 203 -23.16 -5.70 -8.93
N GLN A 204 -23.75 -5.43 -10.11
CA GLN A 204 -25.17 -5.67 -10.37
C GLN A 204 -25.51 -7.15 -10.30
N ARG A 205 -24.61 -8.02 -10.79
CA ARG A 205 -24.78 -9.47 -10.65
C ARG A 205 -24.78 -9.89 -9.19
N LEU A 206 -23.87 -9.30 -8.40
CA LEU A 206 -23.78 -9.56 -6.97
C LEU A 206 -25.01 -9.05 -6.22
N GLU A 207 -25.50 -7.84 -6.53
CA GLU A 207 -26.72 -7.27 -5.97
C GLU A 207 -27.94 -8.17 -6.24
N ARG A 208 -28.12 -8.66 -7.47
CA ARG A 208 -29.18 -9.61 -7.82
C ARG A 208 -29.08 -10.90 -7.02
N PHE A 209 -27.87 -11.41 -6.88
CA PHE A 209 -27.62 -12.62 -6.08
C PHE A 209 -27.99 -12.42 -4.62
N VAL A 210 -27.55 -11.31 -4.01
CA VAL A 210 -27.86 -10.99 -2.61
C VAL A 210 -29.37 -10.86 -2.39
N ALA A 211 -30.08 -10.20 -3.32
CA ALA A 211 -31.55 -10.07 -3.25
C ALA A 211 -32.26 -11.42 -3.34
N ALA A 212 -31.75 -12.34 -4.16
CA ALA A 212 -32.36 -13.67 -4.34
C ALA A 212 -31.90 -14.71 -3.29
N TYR A 213 -30.86 -14.42 -2.52
CA TYR A 213 -30.24 -15.36 -1.59
C TYR A 213 -31.21 -15.91 -0.54
N PRO A 214 -32.04 -15.10 0.16
CA PRO A 214 -32.93 -15.58 1.21
C PRO A 214 -33.99 -16.59 0.69
N GLU A 215 -34.42 -16.37 -0.55
CA GLU A 215 -35.44 -17.21 -1.19
C GLU A 215 -34.87 -18.48 -1.85
N SER A 216 -33.55 -18.55 -2.03
CA SER A 216 -32.85 -19.61 -2.73
C SER A 216 -31.93 -20.39 -1.79
N LEU A 217 -30.63 -19.99 -1.72
CA LEU A 217 -29.63 -20.70 -0.92
C LEU A 217 -29.89 -20.58 0.59
N GLY A 218 -30.48 -19.47 1.05
CA GLY A 218 -30.82 -19.28 2.46
C GLY A 218 -31.85 -20.27 2.99
N ARG A 219 -32.64 -20.90 2.11
CA ARG A 219 -33.61 -21.96 2.46
C ARG A 219 -33.03 -23.37 2.44
N LEU A 220 -31.83 -23.55 1.89
CA LEU A 220 -31.20 -24.86 1.87
C LEU A 220 -30.76 -25.25 3.28
N PRO A 221 -31.07 -26.48 3.74
CA PRO A 221 -30.64 -26.91 5.06
C PRO A 221 -29.12 -26.89 5.17
N PRO A 222 -28.59 -26.59 6.36
CA PRO A 222 -27.16 -26.72 6.64
C PRO A 222 -26.69 -28.08 6.21
N ARG A 223 -25.56 -28.16 5.56
CA ARG A 223 -25.04 -29.42 5.03
C ARG A 223 -24.57 -30.29 6.20
N ALA A 224 -25.43 -31.16 6.69
CA ALA A 224 -25.04 -32.16 7.68
C ALA A 224 -23.91 -33.03 7.11
N ALA A 225 -23.05 -33.53 7.98
CA ALA A 225 -21.81 -34.29 7.74
C ALA A 225 -21.88 -35.50 6.77
N ALA A 226 -22.42 -35.29 5.59
CA ALA A 226 -22.45 -36.28 4.51
C ALA A 226 -21.12 -36.30 3.76
N ALA A 227 -20.76 -37.39 3.14
CA ALA A 227 -19.57 -37.55 2.33
C ALA A 227 -19.45 -36.41 1.30
N GLY A 228 -18.44 -35.54 1.46
CA GLY A 228 -18.24 -34.34 0.67
C GLY A 228 -18.58 -33.02 1.37
N ALA A 229 -18.80 -32.99 2.67
CA ALA A 229 -19.04 -31.80 3.48
C ALA A 229 -17.88 -30.77 3.43
N ASP A 230 -16.70 -31.22 3.07
CA ASP A 230 -15.50 -30.37 2.97
C ASP A 230 -15.43 -29.47 1.71
N THR A 231 -16.37 -29.62 0.77
CA THR A 231 -16.36 -28.82 -0.46
C THR A 231 -17.28 -27.61 -0.32
N PRO A 232 -16.79 -26.37 -0.50
CA PRO A 232 -17.63 -25.17 -0.43
C PRO A 232 -18.71 -25.21 -1.50
N ARG A 233 -19.86 -24.58 -1.22
CA ARG A 233 -20.88 -24.35 -2.26
C ARG A 233 -20.26 -23.44 -3.35
N HIS A 234 -20.66 -23.67 -4.59
CA HIS A 234 -20.19 -22.86 -5.72
C HIS A 234 -21.39 -22.26 -6.46
N VAL A 235 -21.34 -20.94 -6.64
CA VAL A 235 -22.37 -20.17 -7.36
C VAL A 235 -21.72 -19.46 -8.54
N ASP A 236 -22.29 -19.65 -9.71
CA ASP A 236 -21.88 -18.99 -10.94
C ASP A 236 -22.91 -17.92 -11.33
N LEU A 237 -22.49 -16.63 -11.26
CA LEU A 237 -23.31 -15.46 -11.55
C LEU A 237 -23.14 -14.91 -12.97
N ARG A 238 -22.47 -15.62 -13.86
CA ARG A 238 -22.21 -15.17 -15.24
C ARG A 238 -23.46 -15.20 -16.13
N TYR A 239 -24.53 -15.82 -15.65
CA TYR A 239 -25.77 -15.93 -16.42
C TYR A 239 -26.62 -14.64 -16.28
N PRO A 240 -27.17 -14.10 -17.41
CA PRO A 240 -27.88 -12.83 -17.37
C PRO A 240 -29.22 -12.91 -16.61
N ASN A 241 -29.87 -14.07 -16.58
CA ASN A 241 -31.23 -14.23 -16.04
C ASN A 241 -31.26 -15.06 -14.73
N GLY A 242 -30.12 -15.25 -14.06
CA GLY A 242 -30.10 -16.05 -12.83
C GLY A 242 -28.67 -16.45 -12.44
N PHE A 243 -28.56 -17.51 -11.66
CA PHE A 243 -27.29 -18.09 -11.25
C PHE A 243 -27.37 -19.61 -11.23
N ALA A 244 -26.25 -20.28 -11.45
CA ALA A 244 -26.14 -21.71 -11.33
C ALA A 244 -25.49 -22.08 -9.99
N LEU A 245 -26.13 -23.01 -9.27
CA LEU A 245 -25.60 -23.53 -8.03
C LEU A 245 -25.04 -24.94 -8.28
N ARG A 246 -23.78 -25.15 -7.93
CA ARG A 246 -23.18 -26.47 -7.86
C ARG A 246 -23.10 -26.90 -6.39
N VAL A 247 -23.87 -27.91 -6.04
CA VAL A 247 -23.79 -28.57 -4.73
C VAL A 247 -23.14 -29.95 -4.96
N ALA A 248 -21.96 -30.20 -4.38
CA ALA A 248 -21.30 -31.48 -4.51
C ALA A 248 -22.18 -32.57 -3.88
N GLY A 249 -22.37 -33.68 -4.60
CA GLY A 249 -23.18 -34.80 -4.14
C GLY A 249 -24.67 -34.76 -4.50
N TRP A 250 -25.15 -33.69 -5.15
CA TRP A 250 -26.50 -33.67 -5.68
C TRP A 250 -26.50 -34.31 -7.08
N LYS A 251 -27.11 -35.49 -7.18
CA LYS A 251 -27.47 -36.12 -8.46
C LYS A 251 -28.90 -35.67 -8.75
N GLY A 252 -29.06 -34.74 -9.69
CA GLY A 252 -30.36 -34.32 -10.22
C GLY A 252 -31.09 -35.43 -10.89
#